data_4d0f64bcc7c8c508b7a5008709d03da7
#
_entry.id   4d0f64bcc7c8c508b7a5008709d03da7
#
_cell.length_a   1.000
_cell.length_b   1.000
_cell.length_c   1.000
_cell.angle_alpha   90.00
_cell.angle_beta   90.00
_cell.angle_gamma   90.00
#
_symmetry.space_group_name_H-M   'P 1'
#
loop_
_entity.id
_entity.type
_entity.pdbx_description
1 polymer ?
#
loop_
_entity_poly.entity_id
_entity_poly.type
_entity_poly.pdbx_seq_one_letter_code
_entity_poly.pdbx_strand_id
1 'polypeptide(L)'
;MRFVITGRNIEVTEGLKSAVEEKLGKLDRFFSPDTEVIVTLSVEKERQKIEVTIPVKGNIIRSEQVSNDMYVSIDLVEEVIERQLKKYKNKIIDQKQNQASFAKEFIEKEYDDDAEVQIIRTKKFGVKPMDPEEACVQMELLGHNFFVFFNSETEEINVVYKRKGNTYGLIEPEF
;
A
#
# COMPACT_ATOMS: atom_id res chain seq x y z
N MET A 1 -3.84 8.19 18.95
CA MET A 1 -4.61 7.43 17.90
C MET A 1 -5.78 6.71 18.53
N ARG A 2 -6.83 6.43 17.76
CA ARG A 2 -7.98 5.62 18.17
C ARG A 2 -8.03 4.35 17.32
N PHE A 3 -8.11 3.19 17.97
CA PHE A 3 -8.16 1.90 17.29
C PHE A 3 -9.59 1.39 17.15
N VAL A 4 -9.95 0.97 15.94
CA VAL A 4 -11.19 0.24 15.64
C VAL A 4 -10.78 -1.17 15.22
N ILE A 5 -10.92 -2.13 16.14
CA ILE A 5 -10.44 -3.51 15.94
C ILE A 5 -11.65 -4.41 15.71
N THR A 6 -11.63 -5.12 14.60
CA THR A 6 -12.69 -6.07 14.20
C THR A 6 -12.09 -7.46 13.92
N GLY A 7 -12.87 -8.51 14.16
CA GLY A 7 -12.50 -9.91 13.90
C GLY A 7 -13.37 -10.52 12.80
N ARG A 8 -12.75 -11.29 11.88
CA ARG A 8 -13.42 -12.16 10.91
C ARG A 8 -13.01 -13.60 11.17
N ASN A 9 -13.94 -14.45 11.50
CA ASN A 9 -13.69 -15.85 11.89
C ASN A 9 -12.75 -16.00 13.10
N ILE A 10 -12.67 -14.96 13.93
CA ILE A 10 -11.93 -14.92 15.19
C ILE A 10 -12.62 -13.97 16.15
N GLU A 11 -12.67 -14.34 17.41
CA GLU A 11 -13.06 -13.43 18.48
C GLU A 11 -11.88 -12.53 18.86
N VAL A 12 -12.12 -11.22 18.93
CA VAL A 12 -11.13 -10.25 19.36
C VAL A 12 -11.07 -10.29 20.90
N THR A 13 -10.16 -11.09 21.43
CA THR A 13 -9.93 -11.18 22.87
C THR A 13 -9.24 -9.93 23.40
N GLU A 14 -9.37 -9.66 24.71
CA GLU A 14 -8.65 -8.53 25.35
C GLU A 14 -7.13 -8.63 25.19
N GLY A 15 -6.56 -9.86 25.13
CA GLY A 15 -5.14 -10.07 24.87
C GLY A 15 -4.73 -9.61 23.46
N LEU A 16 -5.52 -9.94 22.42
CA LEU A 16 -5.26 -9.49 21.06
C LEU A 16 -5.43 -7.99 20.91
N LYS A 17 -6.46 -7.44 21.55
CA LYS A 17 -6.71 -6.00 21.55
C LYS A 17 -5.53 -5.25 22.18
N SER A 18 -5.08 -5.68 23.38
CA SER A 18 -3.94 -5.08 24.07
C SER A 18 -2.65 -5.19 23.25
N ALA A 19 -2.40 -6.33 22.59
CA ALA A 19 -1.24 -6.50 21.73
C ALA A 19 -1.26 -5.54 20.52
N VAL A 20 -2.41 -5.37 19.86
CA VAL A 20 -2.56 -4.41 18.76
C VAL A 20 -2.33 -2.98 19.25
N GLU A 21 -2.96 -2.59 20.37
CA GLU A 21 -2.83 -1.24 20.93
C GLU A 21 -1.40 -0.94 21.40
N GLU A 22 -0.71 -1.90 22.02
CA GLU A 22 0.69 -1.75 22.47
C GLU A 22 1.64 -1.62 21.27
N LYS A 23 1.54 -2.51 20.29
CA LYS A 23 2.47 -2.55 19.15
C LYS A 23 2.23 -1.38 18.19
N LEU A 24 1.01 -1.17 17.72
CA LEU A 24 0.70 -0.07 16.83
C LEU A 24 0.68 1.30 17.54
N GLY A 25 0.51 1.33 18.85
CA GLY A 25 0.62 2.55 19.66
C GLY A 25 2.00 3.21 19.58
N LYS A 26 3.08 2.46 19.31
CA LYS A 26 4.41 3.01 19.06
C LYS A 26 4.46 3.94 17.85
N LEU A 27 3.53 3.78 16.93
CA LEU A 27 3.40 4.62 15.73
C LEU A 27 2.72 5.97 16.00
N ASP A 28 2.20 6.19 17.22
CA ASP A 28 1.47 7.42 17.61
C ASP A 28 2.28 8.70 17.34
N ARG A 29 3.60 8.63 17.46
CA ARG A 29 4.55 9.71 17.15
C ARG A 29 4.49 10.25 15.71
N PHE A 30 3.89 9.49 14.78
CA PHE A 30 3.77 9.87 13.37
C PHE A 30 2.41 10.48 13.03
N PHE A 31 1.44 10.42 13.94
CA PHE A 31 0.06 10.76 13.67
C PHE A 31 -0.50 11.83 14.62
N SER A 32 -1.64 12.41 14.25
CA SER A 32 -2.40 13.24 15.16
C SER A 32 -3.19 12.39 16.17
N PRO A 33 -3.50 12.91 17.37
CA PRO A 33 -4.26 12.19 18.38
C PRO A 33 -5.61 11.65 17.89
N ASP A 34 -6.24 12.33 16.94
CA ASP A 34 -7.56 11.99 16.39
C ASP A 34 -7.50 10.97 15.23
N THR A 35 -6.30 10.51 14.85
CA THR A 35 -6.16 9.54 13.75
C THR A 35 -6.83 8.23 14.13
N GLU A 36 -7.78 7.77 13.30
CA GLU A 36 -8.43 6.48 13.45
C GLU A 36 -7.64 5.40 12.71
N VAL A 37 -7.31 4.33 13.42
CA VAL A 37 -6.61 3.15 12.89
C VAL A 37 -7.61 1.99 12.82
N ILE A 38 -7.91 1.54 11.62
CA ILE A 38 -8.81 0.43 11.38
C ILE A 38 -7.97 -0.85 11.29
N VAL A 39 -8.26 -1.81 12.17
CA VAL A 39 -7.58 -3.10 12.25
C VAL A 39 -8.58 -4.22 12.05
N THR A 40 -8.32 -5.12 11.11
CA THR A 40 -9.10 -6.33 10.90
C THR A 40 -8.23 -7.55 11.13
N LEU A 41 -8.58 -8.36 12.13
CA LEU A 41 -7.97 -9.66 12.41
C LEU A 41 -8.80 -10.75 11.74
N SER A 42 -8.19 -11.68 11.04
CA SER A 42 -8.92 -12.78 10.40
C SER A 42 -8.14 -14.09 10.48
N VAL A 43 -8.90 -15.20 10.60
CA VAL A 43 -8.33 -16.55 10.60
C VAL A 43 -8.97 -17.36 9.49
N GLU A 44 -8.12 -17.91 8.62
CA GLU A 44 -8.50 -18.82 7.55
C GLU A 44 -7.63 -20.09 7.64
N LYS A 45 -8.17 -21.15 8.20
CA LYS A 45 -7.44 -22.39 8.51
C LYS A 45 -6.27 -22.10 9.46
N GLU A 46 -5.02 -22.34 9.00
CA GLU A 46 -3.79 -22.06 9.76
C GLU A 46 -3.24 -20.65 9.53
N ARG A 47 -3.88 -19.86 8.67
CA ARG A 47 -3.40 -18.53 8.31
C ARG A 47 -4.08 -17.48 9.18
N GLN A 48 -3.29 -16.81 9.99
CA GLN A 48 -3.72 -15.72 10.84
C GLN A 48 -3.28 -14.40 10.23
N LYS A 49 -4.24 -13.61 9.83
CA LYS A 49 -4.02 -12.38 9.05
C LYS A 49 -4.44 -11.16 9.84
N ILE A 50 -3.60 -10.14 9.81
CA ILE A 50 -3.91 -8.78 10.23
C ILE A 50 -3.90 -7.84 9.04
N GLU A 51 -4.91 -7.00 8.94
CA GLU A 51 -5.00 -5.92 7.98
C GLU A 51 -5.15 -4.60 8.75
N VAL A 52 -4.29 -3.64 8.47
CA VAL A 52 -4.27 -2.32 9.11
C VAL A 52 -4.44 -1.24 8.05
N THR A 53 -5.40 -0.34 8.27
CA THR A 53 -5.65 0.82 7.41
C THR A 53 -5.60 2.09 8.24
N ILE A 54 -4.75 3.04 7.86
CA ILE A 54 -4.54 4.32 8.53
C ILE A 54 -4.72 5.45 7.52
N PRO A 55 -5.77 6.27 7.62
CA PRO A 55 -5.93 7.44 6.78
C PRO A 55 -4.94 8.54 7.20
N VAL A 56 -4.21 9.10 6.24
CA VAL A 56 -3.22 10.17 6.46
C VAL A 56 -3.44 11.26 5.42
N LYS A 57 -3.87 12.46 5.82
CA LYS A 57 -3.99 13.68 5.00
C LYS A 57 -3.94 13.47 3.47
N GLY A 58 -5.04 12.98 2.89
CA GLY A 58 -5.15 12.75 1.44
C GLY A 58 -4.53 11.45 0.91
N ASN A 59 -4.00 10.60 1.79
CA ASN A 59 -3.45 9.27 1.46
C ASN A 59 -3.97 8.22 2.44
N ILE A 60 -3.83 6.96 2.08
CA ILE A 60 -4.16 5.82 2.94
C ILE A 60 -2.93 4.93 3.04
N ILE A 61 -2.50 4.65 4.26
CA ILE A 61 -1.51 3.61 4.52
C ILE A 61 -2.29 2.32 4.78
N ARG A 62 -1.99 1.29 4.01
CA ARG A 62 -2.57 -0.03 4.20
C ARG A 62 -1.48 -1.08 4.19
N SER A 63 -1.52 -1.99 5.16
CA SER A 63 -0.62 -3.12 5.25
C SER A 63 -1.37 -4.37 5.67
N GLU A 64 -1.02 -5.49 5.07
CA GLU A 64 -1.56 -6.81 5.37
C GLU A 64 -0.38 -7.76 5.65
N GLN A 65 -0.46 -8.49 6.77
CA GLN A 65 0.53 -9.50 7.12
C GLN A 65 -0.17 -10.80 7.53
N VAL A 66 0.46 -11.91 7.18
CA VAL A 66 -0.07 -13.25 7.41
C VAL A 66 1.01 -14.13 8.00
N SER A 67 0.70 -14.82 9.09
CA SER A 67 1.56 -15.86 9.67
C SER A 67 0.70 -17.02 10.20
N ASN A 68 1.31 -17.95 10.91
CA ASN A 68 0.63 -19.02 11.64
C ASN A 68 0.26 -18.63 13.08
N ASP A 69 0.63 -17.42 13.51
CA ASP A 69 0.35 -16.86 14.83
C ASP A 69 -0.04 -15.37 14.70
N MET A 70 -1.15 -14.98 15.35
CA MET A 70 -1.68 -13.61 15.25
C MET A 70 -0.74 -12.58 15.87
N TYR A 71 -0.07 -12.92 16.96
CA TYR A 71 0.90 -12.03 17.61
C TYR A 71 2.10 -11.75 16.71
N VAL A 72 2.58 -12.77 16.00
CA VAL A 72 3.64 -12.61 14.98
C VAL A 72 3.15 -11.74 13.83
N SER A 73 1.90 -11.92 13.37
CA SER A 73 1.33 -11.07 12.32
C SER A 73 1.22 -9.60 12.76
N ILE A 74 0.91 -9.34 14.04
CA ILE A 74 0.86 -8.01 14.64
C ILE A 74 2.27 -7.36 14.65
N ASP A 75 3.30 -8.10 15.02
CA ASP A 75 4.67 -7.60 15.01
C ASP A 75 5.14 -7.26 13.58
N LEU A 76 4.89 -8.16 12.63
CA LEU A 76 5.27 -7.94 11.23
C LEU A 76 4.56 -6.72 10.61
N VAL A 77 3.29 -6.50 10.91
CA VAL A 77 2.56 -5.36 10.35
C VAL A 77 3.05 -4.04 10.93
N GLU A 78 3.44 -4.00 12.21
CA GLU A 78 4.03 -2.82 12.86
C GLU A 78 5.32 -2.41 12.16
N GLU A 79 6.26 -3.34 11.94
CA GLU A 79 7.53 -3.09 11.26
C GLU A 79 7.33 -2.55 9.82
N VAL A 80 6.40 -3.16 9.06
CA VAL A 80 6.11 -2.73 7.69
C VAL A 80 5.53 -1.32 7.66
N ILE A 81 4.57 -1.01 8.54
CA ILE A 81 3.96 0.32 8.60
C ILE A 81 5.00 1.37 9.07
N GLU A 82 5.83 1.06 10.05
CA GLU A 82 6.88 1.97 10.50
C GLU A 82 7.84 2.32 9.36
N ARG A 83 8.26 1.32 8.57
CA ARG A 83 9.10 1.53 7.38
C ARG A 83 8.41 2.40 6.33
N GLN A 84 7.12 2.16 6.04
CA GLN A 84 6.34 2.99 5.12
C GLN A 84 6.25 4.45 5.60
N LEU A 85 6.04 4.67 6.90
CA LEU A 85 5.95 6.00 7.51
C LEU A 85 7.28 6.75 7.48
N LYS A 86 8.39 6.09 7.79
CA LYS A 86 9.73 6.68 7.69
C LYS A 86 10.00 7.13 6.25
N LYS A 87 9.70 6.29 5.27
CA LYS A 87 9.85 6.58 3.85
C LYS A 87 8.97 7.77 3.39
N TYR A 88 7.72 7.82 3.85
CA TYR A 88 6.81 8.91 3.55
C TYR A 88 7.27 10.25 4.17
N LYS A 89 7.76 10.23 5.42
CA LYS A 89 8.31 11.41 6.11
C LYS A 89 9.53 11.97 5.37
N ASN A 90 10.46 11.13 4.98
CA ASN A 90 11.65 11.54 4.22
C ASN A 90 11.27 12.19 2.88
N LYS A 91 10.32 11.61 2.16
CA LYS A 91 9.81 12.18 0.89
C LYS A 91 9.22 13.58 1.05
N ILE A 92 8.51 13.86 2.16
CA ILE A 92 7.97 15.21 2.43
C ILE A 92 9.08 16.20 2.78
N ILE A 93 10.10 15.77 3.51
CA ILE A 93 11.24 16.60 3.87
C ILE A 93 12.03 16.97 2.60
N ASP A 94 12.30 16.01 1.73
CA ASP A 94 13.02 16.21 0.46
C ASP A 94 12.25 17.13 -0.50
N GLN A 95 10.92 17.00 -0.58
CA GLN A 95 10.09 17.93 -1.37
C GLN A 95 10.14 19.37 -0.85
N LYS A 96 10.28 19.58 0.47
CA LYS A 96 10.45 20.91 1.07
C LYS A 96 11.88 21.45 0.92
N GLN A 97 12.89 20.59 0.90
CA GLN A 97 14.29 20.97 0.71
C GLN A 97 14.63 21.27 -0.75
N ASN A 98 14.00 20.60 -1.72
CA ASN A 98 14.21 20.86 -3.14
C ASN A 98 13.64 22.21 -3.62
N GLN A 99 12.93 22.95 -2.78
CA GLN A 99 12.58 24.35 -3.02
C GLN A 99 13.61 25.35 -2.49
N ALA A 100 14.65 24.91 -1.78
CA ALA A 100 15.72 25.76 -1.29
C ALA A 100 17.04 25.01 -1.27
N SER A 101 17.83 25.34 -2.28
CA SER A 101 19.30 25.20 -2.39
C SER A 101 19.84 24.06 -3.26
N PHE A 102 20.38 24.49 -4.37
CA PHE A 102 21.65 24.01 -4.96
C PHE A 102 22.73 23.97 -3.88
N ALA A 103 23.32 22.82 -3.66
CA ALA A 103 24.57 22.47 -3.02
C ALA A 103 24.44 21.46 -1.88
N LYS A 104 24.71 20.20 -2.19
CA LYS A 104 25.67 19.37 -1.49
C LYS A 104 25.91 18.05 -2.23
N GLU A 105 26.91 18.09 -3.03
CA GLU A 105 27.68 16.95 -3.48
C GLU A 105 28.48 16.37 -2.30
N PHE A 106 28.62 15.04 -2.28
CA PHE A 106 29.47 14.23 -1.41
C PHE A 106 29.08 14.02 0.05
N ILE A 107 28.37 12.90 0.32
CA ILE A 107 28.66 12.02 1.46
C ILE A 107 28.44 10.57 1.01
N GLU A 108 29.37 9.72 1.40
CA GLU A 108 29.62 8.35 1.02
C GLU A 108 28.40 7.42 1.16
N LYS A 109 28.32 6.48 0.21
CA LYS A 109 27.36 5.37 0.19
C LYS A 109 27.65 4.40 1.34
N GLU A 110 26.84 4.44 2.38
CA GLU A 110 26.49 3.22 3.10
C GLU A 110 25.26 2.61 2.43
N TYR A 111 25.33 1.31 2.16
CA TYR A 111 24.24 0.54 1.59
C TYR A 111 23.11 0.44 2.62
N ASP A 112 22.21 1.40 2.56
CA ASP A 112 20.96 1.35 3.29
C ASP A 112 19.88 0.86 2.30
N ASP A 113 19.15 -0.17 2.67
CA ASP A 113 18.12 -0.86 1.88
C ASP A 113 16.84 0.01 1.73
N ASP A 114 16.97 1.33 1.84
CA ASP A 114 15.95 2.35 1.65
C ASP A 114 15.91 2.80 0.18
N ALA A 115 15.40 1.91 -0.69
CA ALA A 115 15.15 2.29 -2.08
C ALA A 115 14.14 3.44 -2.13
N GLU A 116 14.64 4.63 -2.35
CA GLU A 116 13.89 5.86 -2.57
C GLU A 116 12.90 5.68 -3.73
N VAL A 117 11.61 5.97 -3.51
CA VAL A 117 10.62 5.89 -4.60
C VAL A 117 10.82 7.06 -5.54
N GLN A 118 11.55 6.83 -6.61
CA GLN A 118 11.81 7.82 -7.66
C GLN A 118 11.04 7.47 -8.93
N ILE A 119 10.41 8.46 -9.54
CA ILE A 119 9.90 8.33 -10.91
C ILE A 119 11.09 8.54 -11.85
N ILE A 120 11.79 7.45 -12.15
CA ILE A 120 12.96 7.48 -13.04
C ILE A 120 12.59 7.50 -14.54
N ARG A 121 11.32 7.26 -14.86
CA ARG A 121 10.87 7.20 -16.25
C ARG A 121 9.40 7.59 -16.38
N THR A 122 9.12 8.53 -17.29
CA THR A 122 7.76 8.85 -17.73
C THR A 122 7.60 8.35 -19.17
N LYS A 123 6.54 7.60 -19.44
CA LYS A 123 6.16 7.18 -20.81
C LYS A 123 4.86 7.86 -21.18
N LYS A 124 4.80 8.37 -22.41
CA LYS A 124 3.57 8.85 -23.07
C LYS A 124 3.26 7.88 -24.21
N PHE A 125 2.04 7.41 -24.27
CA PHE A 125 1.59 6.51 -25.31
C PHE A 125 0.18 6.88 -25.75
N GLY A 126 -0.14 6.63 -27.02
CA GLY A 126 -1.51 6.79 -27.54
C GLY A 126 -2.38 5.64 -27.04
N VAL A 127 -3.54 5.97 -26.53
CA VAL A 127 -4.53 4.97 -26.09
C VAL A 127 -5.49 4.74 -27.24
N LYS A 128 -5.69 3.46 -27.62
CA LYS A 128 -6.69 3.07 -28.63
C LYS A 128 -7.92 2.55 -27.92
N PRO A 129 -9.13 2.83 -28.47
CA PRO A 129 -10.34 2.18 -27.98
C PRO A 129 -10.25 0.67 -28.19
N MET A 130 -10.55 -0.09 -27.14
CA MET A 130 -10.62 -1.57 -27.17
C MET A 130 -11.52 -2.05 -26.03
N ASP A 131 -11.95 -3.29 -26.09
CA ASP A 131 -12.67 -3.91 -24.99
C ASP A 131 -11.70 -4.47 -23.92
N PRO A 132 -12.18 -4.80 -22.70
CA PRO A 132 -11.35 -5.31 -21.63
C PRO A 132 -10.65 -6.63 -21.96
N GLU A 133 -11.23 -7.49 -22.76
CA GLU A 133 -10.66 -8.79 -23.16
C GLU A 133 -9.48 -8.58 -24.11
N GLU A 134 -9.63 -7.68 -25.09
CA GLU A 134 -8.55 -7.28 -25.98
C GLU A 134 -7.42 -6.62 -25.21
N ALA A 135 -7.72 -5.79 -24.22
CA ALA A 135 -6.73 -5.16 -23.35
C ALA A 135 -5.92 -6.19 -22.54
N CYS A 136 -6.57 -7.26 -22.07
CA CYS A 136 -5.86 -8.38 -21.41
C CYS A 136 -4.90 -9.09 -22.38
N VAL A 137 -5.33 -9.34 -23.62
CA VAL A 137 -4.46 -9.94 -24.64
C VAL A 137 -3.28 -9.04 -24.97
N GLN A 138 -3.50 -7.74 -25.15
CA GLN A 138 -2.43 -6.77 -25.40
C GLN A 138 -1.43 -6.72 -24.23
N MET A 139 -1.93 -6.74 -23.00
CA MET A 139 -1.10 -6.80 -21.79
C MET A 139 -0.15 -8.02 -21.81
N GLU A 140 -0.68 -9.20 -22.12
CA GLU A 140 0.11 -10.45 -22.17
C GLU A 140 1.13 -10.41 -23.33
N LEU A 141 0.75 -9.94 -24.51
CA LEU A 141 1.65 -9.81 -25.66
C LEU A 141 2.83 -8.86 -25.40
N LEU A 142 2.60 -7.81 -24.59
CA LEU A 142 3.63 -6.87 -24.18
C LEU A 142 4.45 -7.36 -22.98
N GLY A 143 4.11 -8.50 -22.37
CA GLY A 143 4.75 -9.02 -21.18
C GLY A 143 4.56 -8.11 -19.94
N HIS A 144 3.48 -7.38 -19.88
CA HIS A 144 3.17 -6.46 -18.78
C HIS A 144 2.28 -7.13 -17.74
N ASN A 145 2.30 -6.62 -16.50
CA ASN A 145 1.42 -7.06 -15.43
C ASN A 145 0.18 -6.18 -15.26
N PHE A 146 0.14 -5.05 -15.96
CA PHE A 146 -1.01 -4.16 -16.07
C PHE A 146 -0.99 -3.45 -17.41
N PHE A 147 -2.16 -2.98 -17.85
CA PHE A 147 -2.30 -2.24 -19.09
C PHE A 147 -3.40 -1.19 -18.95
N VAL A 148 -3.10 0.04 -19.39
CA VAL A 148 -4.05 1.16 -19.39
C VAL A 148 -4.61 1.30 -20.79
N PHE A 149 -5.93 1.35 -20.93
CA PHE A 149 -6.61 1.42 -22.23
C PHE A 149 -7.83 2.34 -22.16
N PHE A 150 -8.32 2.73 -23.31
CA PHE A 150 -9.59 3.42 -23.44
C PHE A 150 -10.68 2.37 -23.70
N ASN A 151 -11.61 2.21 -22.78
CA ASN A 151 -12.69 1.24 -22.92
C ASN A 151 -13.69 1.75 -23.96
N SER A 152 -13.93 0.96 -25.00
CA SER A 152 -14.85 1.32 -26.09
C SER A 152 -16.32 1.28 -25.69
N GLU A 153 -16.66 0.62 -24.57
CA GLU A 153 -18.05 0.53 -24.08
C GLU A 153 -18.40 1.69 -23.15
N THR A 154 -17.48 2.05 -22.24
CA THR A 154 -17.70 3.10 -21.24
C THR A 154 -17.20 4.47 -21.70
N GLU A 155 -16.39 4.53 -22.76
CA GLU A 155 -15.68 5.74 -23.24
C GLU A 155 -14.77 6.37 -22.17
N GLU A 156 -14.22 5.55 -21.27
CA GLU A 156 -13.36 5.98 -20.16
C GLU A 156 -12.01 5.26 -20.16
N ILE A 157 -11.04 5.83 -19.46
CA ILE A 157 -9.73 5.19 -19.25
C ILE A 157 -9.85 4.14 -18.17
N ASN A 158 -9.60 2.87 -18.51
CA ASN A 158 -9.64 1.76 -17.58
C ASN A 158 -8.26 1.09 -17.48
N VAL A 159 -8.08 0.24 -16.47
CA VAL A 159 -6.84 -0.51 -16.27
C VAL A 159 -7.16 -1.99 -16.06
N VAL A 160 -6.57 -2.86 -16.88
CA VAL A 160 -6.53 -4.30 -16.61
C VAL A 160 -5.23 -4.66 -15.93
N TYR A 161 -5.28 -5.61 -15.01
CA TYR A 161 -4.09 -6.10 -14.30
C TYR A 161 -4.15 -7.61 -14.07
N LYS A 162 -2.96 -8.23 -14.05
CA LYS A 162 -2.82 -9.68 -13.85
C LYS A 162 -2.97 -10.04 -12.38
N ARG A 163 -3.74 -11.09 -12.11
CA ARG A 163 -3.92 -11.69 -10.79
C ARG A 163 -3.29 -13.09 -10.73
N LYS A 164 -3.26 -13.70 -9.57
CA LYS A 164 -2.81 -15.07 -9.40
C LYS A 164 -3.75 -16.04 -10.13
N GLY A 165 -3.20 -17.13 -10.71
CA GLY A 165 -4.00 -18.18 -11.32
C GLY A 165 -4.55 -17.86 -12.72
N ASN A 166 -3.81 -17.09 -13.51
CA ASN A 166 -4.19 -16.71 -14.88
C ASN A 166 -5.56 -16.01 -14.99
N THR A 167 -5.87 -15.19 -13.97
CA THR A 167 -7.05 -14.35 -13.92
C THR A 167 -6.66 -12.88 -13.97
N TYR A 168 -7.61 -12.03 -14.39
CA TYR A 168 -7.39 -10.59 -14.54
C TYR A 168 -8.37 -9.80 -13.68
N GLY A 169 -8.01 -8.57 -13.36
CA GLY A 169 -8.90 -7.62 -12.73
C GLY A 169 -9.03 -6.38 -13.61
N LEU A 170 -10.20 -5.76 -13.59
CA LEU A 170 -10.49 -4.49 -14.22
C LEU A 170 -10.64 -3.41 -13.14
N ILE A 171 -10.05 -2.25 -13.38
CA ILE A 171 -10.21 -1.05 -12.57
C ILE A 171 -10.88 -0.01 -13.45
N GLU A 172 -12.05 0.43 -13.03
CA GLU A 172 -12.83 1.50 -13.66
C GLU A 172 -12.81 2.69 -12.71
N PRO A 173 -12.15 3.82 -13.08
CA PRO A 173 -12.17 5.02 -12.26
C PRO A 173 -13.54 5.69 -12.37
N GLU A 174 -14.10 6.10 -11.24
CA GLU A 174 -15.29 6.96 -11.17
C GLU A 174 -14.84 8.40 -10.86
N PHE A 175 -15.43 9.40 -11.55
CA PHE A 175 -15.15 10.83 -11.41
C PHE A 175 -16.34 11.59 -10.82
#